data_2f169718a958dcfe86288772a0db6ecc
#
_entry.id   2f169718a958dcfe86288772a0db6ecc
#
_cell.length_a   1.000
_cell.length_b   1.000
_cell.length_c   1.000
_cell.angle_alpha   90.00
_cell.angle_beta   90.00
_cell.angle_gamma   90.00
#
_symmetry.space_group_name_H-M   'P 1'
#
loop_
_entity.id
_entity.type
_entity.pdbx_description
1 polymer ?
#
loop_
_entity_poly.entity_id
_entity_poly.type
_entity_poly.pdbx_seq_one_letter_code
_entity_poly.pdbx_strand_id
1 'polypeptide(L)'
;INMLSTGIRTDVGVKIMGDNLDTLNALAQLIRKELTGMDGVKDLYAEPITGGKYLDIQIKKEEIGRYGLNVNDVNEVIESALGGMNATTTIEKRQRFSVNVRFAQDYRNSIDDIKRTLIQTSNGAIPLSAVADINITEGPPMIQSENSMLRGTVLFNVRGRDLGSTVQE
;
A
#
# COMPACT_ATOMS: atom_id res chain seq x y z
N ILE A 1 -0.23 -28.08 5.51
CA ILE A 1 0.93 -28.12 6.44
C ILE A 1 2.04 -27.19 5.92
N ASN A 2 2.37 -27.21 4.62
CA ASN A 2 3.46 -26.36 4.06
C ASN A 2 3.26 -24.84 4.28
N MET A 3 2.02 -24.35 4.18
CA MET A 3 1.71 -22.92 4.34
C MET A 3 2.02 -22.39 5.76
N LEU A 4 1.88 -23.22 6.79
CA LEU A 4 2.14 -22.81 8.18
C LEU A 4 3.64 -22.69 8.48
N SER A 5 4.48 -23.45 7.80
CA SER A 5 5.94 -23.47 8.04
C SER A 5 6.69 -22.54 7.08
N THR A 6 6.24 -22.40 5.84
CA THR A 6 6.95 -21.66 4.80
C THR A 6 6.32 -20.31 4.44
N GLY A 7 5.05 -20.11 4.81
CA GLY A 7 4.25 -18.95 4.38
C GLY A 7 3.90 -18.96 2.88
N ILE A 8 4.20 -20.05 2.16
CA ILE A 8 4.03 -20.19 0.71
C ILE A 8 2.84 -21.09 0.42
N ARG A 9 1.94 -20.65 -0.48
CA ARG A 9 0.72 -21.39 -0.86
C ARG A 9 0.88 -22.28 -2.08
N THR A 10 1.96 -22.08 -2.84
CA THR A 10 2.29 -22.82 -4.08
C THR A 10 3.23 -23.97 -3.79
N ASP A 11 3.43 -24.85 -4.77
CA ASP A 11 4.34 -25.99 -4.65
C ASP A 11 5.80 -25.53 -4.46
N VAL A 12 6.20 -24.46 -5.16
CA VAL A 12 7.54 -23.86 -5.09
C VAL A 12 7.45 -22.36 -4.83
N GLY A 13 8.36 -21.87 -4.02
CA GLY A 13 8.58 -20.45 -3.80
C GLY A 13 10.06 -20.11 -3.72
N VAL A 14 10.52 -19.26 -4.62
CA VAL A 14 11.89 -18.73 -4.63
C VAL A 14 11.90 -17.44 -3.80
N LYS A 15 12.63 -17.46 -2.69
CA LYS A 15 12.82 -16.29 -1.82
C LYS A 15 14.12 -15.58 -2.22
N ILE A 16 14.02 -14.30 -2.50
CA ILE A 16 15.15 -13.42 -2.83
C ILE A 16 15.33 -12.49 -1.65
N MET A 17 16.52 -12.44 -1.08
CA MET A 17 16.84 -11.60 0.08
C MET A 17 17.87 -10.54 -0.30
N GLY A 18 17.73 -9.34 0.27
CA GLY A 18 18.63 -8.21 0.02
C GLY A 18 18.26 -6.99 0.85
N ASP A 19 18.92 -5.89 0.57
CA ASP A 19 18.78 -4.62 1.29
C ASP A 19 18.11 -3.51 0.46
N ASN A 20 17.86 -3.78 -0.83
CA ASN A 20 17.30 -2.77 -1.75
C ASN A 20 16.09 -3.34 -2.51
N LEU A 21 14.94 -2.66 -2.41
CA LEU A 21 13.67 -3.08 -3.01
C LEU A 21 13.71 -3.09 -4.55
N ASP A 22 14.37 -2.12 -5.18
CA ASP A 22 14.45 -2.04 -6.65
C ASP A 22 15.26 -3.19 -7.21
N THR A 23 16.37 -3.52 -6.55
CA THR A 23 17.19 -4.68 -6.92
C THR A 23 16.42 -5.99 -6.76
N LEU A 24 15.69 -6.14 -5.65
CA LEU A 24 14.85 -7.32 -5.41
C LEU A 24 13.75 -7.44 -6.47
N ASN A 25 13.12 -6.34 -6.85
CA ASN A 25 12.12 -6.31 -7.90
C ASN A 25 12.71 -6.72 -9.26
N ALA A 26 13.87 -6.16 -9.63
CA ALA A 26 14.55 -6.50 -10.86
C ALA A 26 14.91 -8.00 -10.92
N LEU A 27 15.45 -8.55 -9.83
CA LEU A 27 15.77 -9.98 -9.72
C LEU A 27 14.52 -10.85 -9.78
N ALA A 28 13.44 -10.47 -9.10
CA ALA A 28 12.18 -11.21 -9.15
C ALA A 28 11.61 -11.28 -10.58
N GLN A 29 11.66 -10.16 -11.33
CA GLN A 29 11.22 -10.13 -12.73
C GLN A 29 12.16 -10.94 -13.64
N LEU A 30 13.47 -10.93 -13.39
CA LEU A 30 14.43 -11.75 -14.13
C LEU A 30 14.14 -13.24 -13.91
N ILE A 31 14.02 -13.69 -12.67
CA ILE A 31 13.68 -15.08 -12.33
C ILE A 31 12.35 -15.47 -12.96
N ARG A 32 11.32 -14.60 -12.87
CA ARG A 32 10.05 -14.86 -13.54
C ARG A 32 10.23 -15.05 -15.05
N LYS A 33 11.06 -14.22 -15.68
CA LYS A 33 11.30 -14.31 -17.13
C LYS A 33 11.98 -15.63 -17.49
N GLU A 34 12.99 -16.05 -16.75
CA GLU A 34 13.73 -17.32 -16.98
C GLU A 34 12.81 -18.55 -16.78
N LEU A 35 11.97 -18.53 -15.75
CA LEU A 35 11.02 -19.60 -15.47
C LEU A 35 9.82 -19.62 -16.44
N THR A 36 9.61 -18.53 -17.21
CA THR A 36 8.53 -18.46 -18.20
C THR A 36 8.83 -19.38 -19.37
N GLY A 37 7.97 -20.37 -19.59
CA GLY A 37 8.15 -21.35 -20.67
C GLY A 37 8.88 -22.63 -20.27
N MET A 38 9.40 -22.70 -19.03
CA MET A 38 9.97 -23.92 -18.47
C MET A 38 8.90 -25.02 -18.34
N ASP A 39 9.22 -26.22 -18.78
CA ASP A 39 8.27 -27.35 -18.74
C ASP A 39 7.90 -27.71 -17.30
N GLY A 40 6.59 -27.90 -17.06
CA GLY A 40 6.05 -28.19 -15.74
C GLY A 40 5.72 -26.95 -14.90
N VAL A 41 6.26 -25.78 -15.18
CA VAL A 41 5.97 -24.52 -14.44
C VAL A 41 4.59 -23.98 -14.83
N LYS A 42 3.72 -23.77 -13.84
CA LYS A 42 2.36 -23.20 -13.97
C LYS A 42 2.11 -22.16 -12.91
N ASP A 43 1.14 -21.27 -13.18
CA ASP A 43 0.70 -20.25 -12.25
C ASP A 43 1.85 -19.38 -11.71
N LEU A 44 2.84 -19.08 -12.57
CA LEU A 44 4.05 -18.34 -12.23
C LEU A 44 3.72 -16.90 -11.88
N TYR A 45 4.05 -16.49 -10.67
CA TYR A 45 3.75 -15.18 -10.12
C TYR A 45 4.93 -14.62 -9.33
N ALA A 46 5.44 -13.46 -9.74
CA ALA A 46 6.36 -12.67 -8.92
C ALA A 46 5.54 -11.69 -8.07
N GLU A 47 5.70 -11.73 -6.75
CA GLU A 47 5.03 -10.79 -5.86
C GLU A 47 5.48 -9.36 -6.19
N PRO A 48 4.54 -8.41 -6.35
CA PRO A 48 4.89 -7.03 -6.69
C PRO A 48 5.57 -6.36 -5.50
N ILE A 49 6.81 -5.96 -5.70
CA ILE A 49 7.63 -5.23 -4.71
C ILE A 49 7.48 -3.72 -4.91
N THR A 50 7.14 -3.27 -6.11
CA THR A 50 6.94 -1.86 -6.49
C THR A 50 5.62 -1.67 -7.22
N GLY A 51 5.20 -0.40 -7.45
CA GLY A 51 4.02 -0.06 -8.25
C GLY A 51 2.73 0.11 -7.45
N GLY A 52 2.78 0.12 -6.11
CA GLY A 52 1.68 0.61 -5.28
C GLY A 52 1.52 2.12 -5.45
N LYS A 53 0.28 2.60 -5.60
CA LYS A 53 -0.01 4.04 -5.70
C LYS A 53 -0.34 4.60 -4.33
N TYR A 54 0.29 5.72 -4.00
CA TYR A 54 0.11 6.45 -2.75
C TYR A 54 -0.32 7.87 -3.04
N LEU A 55 -1.24 8.38 -2.23
CA LEU A 55 -1.55 9.80 -2.17
C LEU A 55 -0.59 10.44 -1.17
N ASP A 56 0.38 11.18 -1.69
CA ASP A 56 1.34 11.93 -0.87
C ASP A 56 0.83 13.35 -0.66
N ILE A 57 0.65 13.73 0.62
CA ILE A 57 0.16 15.04 1.03
C ILE A 57 1.24 15.69 1.88
N GLN A 58 1.96 16.64 1.31
CA GLN A 58 3.05 17.36 1.96
C GLN A 58 2.57 18.71 2.46
N ILE A 59 2.45 18.84 3.79
CA ILE A 59 1.98 20.08 4.42
C ILE A 59 3.08 21.16 4.37
N LYS A 60 2.71 22.34 3.86
CA LYS A 60 3.57 23.52 3.78
C LYS A 60 3.57 24.28 5.11
N LYS A 61 4.57 24.02 5.96
CA LYS A 61 4.64 24.59 7.31
C LYS A 61 4.61 26.12 7.34
N GLU A 62 5.18 26.76 6.32
CA GLU A 62 5.18 28.23 6.22
C GLU A 62 3.78 28.77 5.88
N GLU A 63 3.04 28.06 5.03
CA GLU A 63 1.69 28.50 4.64
C GLU A 63 0.68 28.30 5.77
N ILE A 64 0.70 27.17 6.46
CA ILE A 64 -0.24 26.93 7.57
C ILE A 64 -0.14 28.01 8.64
N GLY A 65 1.08 28.51 8.95
CA GLY A 65 1.30 29.59 9.88
C GLY A 65 0.62 30.91 9.49
N ARG A 66 0.53 31.22 8.19
CA ARG A 66 -0.15 32.43 7.68
C ARG A 66 -1.65 32.41 7.91
N TYR A 67 -2.25 31.21 7.97
CA TYR A 67 -3.67 31.01 8.22
C TYR A 67 -3.99 30.72 9.67
N GLY A 68 -3.01 30.80 10.57
CA GLY A 68 -3.17 30.51 12.00
C GLY A 68 -3.46 29.04 12.29
N LEU A 69 -3.09 28.15 11.39
CA LEU A 69 -3.25 26.71 11.50
C LEU A 69 -1.97 26.05 12.03
N ASN A 70 -2.12 24.90 12.65
CA ASN A 70 -1.03 23.99 12.94
C ASN A 70 -1.14 22.70 12.12
N VAL A 71 -0.12 21.86 12.16
CA VAL A 71 -0.08 20.61 11.39
C VAL A 71 -1.21 19.66 11.75
N ASN A 72 -1.60 19.63 13.04
CA ASN A 72 -2.68 18.75 13.50
C ASN A 72 -4.03 19.17 12.93
N ASP A 73 -4.31 20.48 12.83
CA ASP A 73 -5.56 20.98 12.25
C ASP A 73 -5.74 20.48 10.81
N VAL A 74 -4.64 20.51 10.03
CA VAL A 74 -4.64 20.00 8.64
C VAL A 74 -4.77 18.48 8.61
N ASN A 75 -4.06 17.76 9.48
CA ASN A 75 -4.15 16.30 9.55
C ASN A 75 -5.53 15.82 9.95
N GLU A 76 -6.21 16.48 10.89
CA GLU A 76 -7.58 16.13 11.28
C GLU A 76 -8.56 16.24 10.09
N VAL A 77 -8.40 17.28 9.26
CA VAL A 77 -9.21 17.42 8.04
C VAL A 77 -8.89 16.33 7.04
N ILE A 78 -7.61 16.01 6.80
CA ILE A 78 -7.20 14.94 5.90
C ILE A 78 -7.75 13.60 6.39
N GLU A 79 -7.59 13.28 7.67
CA GLU A 79 -8.08 12.04 8.26
C GLU A 79 -9.60 11.93 8.16
N SER A 80 -10.33 12.95 8.58
CA SER A 80 -11.80 12.95 8.55
C SER A 80 -12.36 12.94 7.14
N ALA A 81 -11.76 13.71 6.21
CA ALA A 81 -12.25 13.84 4.84
C ALA A 81 -11.96 12.60 4.00
N LEU A 82 -10.74 12.05 4.07
CA LEU A 82 -10.26 10.98 3.20
C LEU A 82 -10.33 9.61 3.86
N GLY A 83 -9.75 9.47 5.05
CA GLY A 83 -9.65 8.21 5.78
C GLY A 83 -10.96 7.81 6.44
N GLY A 84 -11.64 8.76 7.00
CA GLY A 84 -12.78 8.58 7.89
C GLY A 84 -12.35 8.51 9.35
N MET A 85 -13.03 9.29 10.16
CA MET A 85 -12.81 9.36 11.62
C MET A 85 -13.88 8.57 12.35
N ASN A 86 -13.48 7.79 13.35
CA ASN A 86 -14.44 7.14 14.24
C ASN A 86 -15.06 8.18 15.19
N ALA A 87 -16.28 8.60 14.86
CA ALA A 87 -17.00 9.60 15.67
C ALA A 87 -17.49 9.05 17.01
N THR A 88 -17.93 7.78 17.02
CA THR A 88 -18.42 7.12 18.24
C THR A 88 -18.54 5.59 18.02
N THR A 89 -18.83 4.88 19.09
CA THR A 89 -19.13 3.45 19.05
C THR A 89 -20.52 3.22 19.65
N THR A 90 -21.43 2.63 18.88
CA THR A 90 -22.73 2.20 19.39
C THR A 90 -22.64 0.79 19.96
N ILE A 91 -23.45 0.52 20.98
CA ILE A 91 -23.57 -0.82 21.60
C ILE A 91 -24.98 -1.31 21.37
N GLU A 92 -25.13 -2.38 20.61
CA GLU A 92 -26.39 -3.05 20.39
C GLU A 92 -26.33 -4.45 21.02
N LYS A 93 -27.03 -4.63 22.11
CA LYS A 93 -26.98 -5.87 22.92
C LYS A 93 -25.55 -6.17 23.40
N ARG A 94 -24.86 -7.15 22.78
CA ARG A 94 -23.48 -7.55 23.07
C ARG A 94 -22.47 -7.14 22.00
N GLN A 95 -22.94 -6.51 20.92
CA GLN A 95 -22.11 -6.12 19.78
C GLN A 95 -21.77 -4.64 19.86
N ARG A 96 -20.57 -4.29 19.40
CA ARG A 96 -20.08 -2.91 19.30
C ARG A 96 -19.88 -2.57 17.84
N PHE A 97 -20.42 -1.42 17.41
CA PHE A 97 -20.32 -0.92 16.07
C PHE A 97 -19.67 0.45 16.08
N SER A 98 -18.57 0.62 15.35
CA SER A 98 -17.92 1.90 15.15
C SER A 98 -18.69 2.72 14.13
N VAL A 99 -19.01 3.97 14.46
CA VAL A 99 -19.62 4.93 13.55
C VAL A 99 -18.52 5.77 12.93
N ASN A 100 -18.18 5.48 11.69
CA ASN A 100 -17.18 6.23 10.93
C ASN A 100 -17.82 7.35 10.13
N VAL A 101 -17.26 8.55 10.23
CA VAL A 101 -17.66 9.73 9.45
C VAL A 101 -16.55 10.08 8.46
N ARG A 102 -16.89 10.21 7.20
CA ARG A 102 -15.98 10.67 6.14
C ARG A 102 -16.76 11.39 5.05
N PHE A 103 -16.06 12.12 4.20
CA PHE A 103 -16.70 12.77 3.05
C PHE A 103 -17.31 11.73 2.11
N ALA A 104 -18.44 12.09 1.50
CA ALA A 104 -19.05 11.27 0.45
C ALA A 104 -18.06 11.05 -0.70
N GLN A 105 -18.24 9.95 -1.43
CA GLN A 105 -17.29 9.53 -2.47
C GLN A 105 -17.07 10.61 -3.52
N ASP A 106 -18.09 11.34 -3.90
CA ASP A 106 -18.05 12.39 -4.93
C ASP A 106 -17.08 13.54 -4.60
N TYR A 107 -16.76 13.75 -3.32
CA TYR A 107 -15.83 14.79 -2.88
C TYR A 107 -14.37 14.30 -2.73
N ARG A 108 -14.09 13.03 -3.06
CA ARG A 108 -12.75 12.41 -2.91
C ARG A 108 -12.40 11.44 -4.05
N ASN A 109 -13.11 11.51 -5.18
CA ASN A 109 -12.88 10.63 -6.34
C ASN A 109 -11.65 10.99 -7.16
N SER A 110 -11.24 12.26 -7.13
CA SER A 110 -10.10 12.76 -7.88
C SER A 110 -9.15 13.55 -7.00
N ILE A 111 -7.92 13.73 -7.47
CA ILE A 111 -6.94 14.61 -6.80
C ILE A 111 -7.47 16.03 -6.71
N ASP A 112 -8.17 16.49 -7.74
CA ASP A 112 -8.71 17.85 -7.77
C ASP A 112 -9.83 18.06 -6.75
N ASP A 113 -10.64 17.03 -6.47
CA ASP A 113 -11.64 17.07 -5.42
C ASP A 113 -10.95 17.12 -4.04
N ILE A 114 -9.91 16.34 -3.84
CA ILE A 114 -9.12 16.35 -2.60
C ILE A 114 -8.44 17.70 -2.41
N LYS A 115 -7.86 18.31 -3.45
CA LYS A 115 -7.26 19.64 -3.41
C LYS A 115 -8.24 20.73 -2.99
N ARG A 116 -9.53 20.57 -3.34
CA ARG A 116 -10.61 21.49 -3.00
C ARG A 116 -11.22 21.26 -1.61
N THR A 117 -10.83 20.21 -0.89
CA THR A 117 -11.27 19.98 0.49
C THR A 117 -11.04 21.25 1.33
N LEU A 118 -12.08 21.70 2.03
CA LEU A 118 -12.03 22.96 2.77
C LEU A 118 -11.52 22.74 4.21
N ILE A 119 -10.62 23.60 4.61
CA ILE A 119 -10.11 23.71 5.99
C ILE A 119 -10.65 25.00 6.58
N GLN A 120 -11.26 24.93 7.76
CA GLN A 120 -11.75 26.11 8.48
C GLN A 120 -10.59 26.83 9.15
N THR A 121 -10.55 28.14 8.97
CA THR A 121 -9.59 29.04 9.65
C THR A 121 -10.35 30.14 10.36
N SER A 122 -9.66 30.93 11.19
CA SER A 122 -10.26 32.12 11.86
C SER A 122 -10.80 33.16 10.86
N ASN A 123 -10.27 33.21 9.64
CA ASN A 123 -10.61 34.20 8.61
C ASN A 123 -11.46 33.63 7.47
N GLY A 124 -12.03 32.42 7.63
CA GLY A 124 -12.84 31.75 6.61
C GLY A 124 -12.27 30.40 6.21
N ALA A 125 -12.91 29.75 5.23
CA ALA A 125 -12.50 28.45 4.72
C ALA A 125 -11.47 28.60 3.58
N ILE A 126 -10.43 27.79 3.61
CA ILE A 126 -9.40 27.71 2.54
C ILE A 126 -9.33 26.29 1.98
N PRO A 127 -8.97 26.12 0.70
CA PRO A 127 -8.77 24.78 0.15
C PRO A 127 -7.47 24.15 0.68
N LEU A 128 -7.45 22.82 0.80
CA LEU A 128 -6.29 22.05 1.25
C LEU A 128 -5.06 22.33 0.38
N SER A 129 -5.25 22.58 -0.92
CA SER A 129 -4.15 22.96 -1.84
C SER A 129 -3.44 24.27 -1.50
N ALA A 130 -4.05 25.15 -0.71
CA ALA A 130 -3.38 26.37 -0.23
C ALA A 130 -2.27 26.06 0.78
N VAL A 131 -2.39 24.97 1.53
CA VAL A 131 -1.50 24.63 2.66
C VAL A 131 -0.80 23.27 2.49
N ALA A 132 -1.06 22.55 1.39
CA ALA A 132 -0.42 21.26 1.11
C ALA A 132 -0.20 21.04 -0.38
N ASP A 133 0.88 20.34 -0.73
CA ASP A 133 1.09 19.75 -2.05
C ASP A 133 0.55 18.33 -2.04
N ILE A 134 -0.25 17.99 -3.06
CA ILE A 134 -0.95 16.72 -3.15
C ILE A 134 -0.58 16.06 -4.48
N ASN A 135 0.10 14.92 -4.39
CA ASN A 135 0.62 14.19 -5.54
C ASN A 135 0.33 12.68 -5.42
N ILE A 136 0.25 11.99 -6.55
CA ILE A 136 0.32 10.53 -6.57
C ILE A 136 1.78 10.15 -6.74
N THR A 137 2.26 9.32 -5.82
CA THR A 137 3.59 8.72 -5.87
C THR A 137 3.46 7.20 -6.01
N GLU A 138 4.50 6.57 -6.53
CA GLU A 138 4.60 5.11 -6.56
C GLU A 138 5.53 4.64 -5.47
N GLY A 139 5.19 3.51 -4.87
CA GLY A 139 5.97 2.90 -3.82
C GLY A 139 5.67 1.40 -3.69
N PRO A 140 6.31 0.72 -2.74
CA PRO A 140 6.06 -0.70 -2.50
C PRO A 140 4.66 -0.91 -1.91
N PRO A 141 3.80 -1.75 -2.54
CA PRO A 141 2.48 -2.06 -2.00
C PRO A 141 2.56 -2.86 -0.70
N MET A 142 3.61 -3.64 -0.57
CA MET A 142 3.93 -4.43 0.63
C MET A 142 5.44 -4.59 0.75
N ILE A 143 5.96 -4.39 1.95
CA ILE A 143 7.35 -4.67 2.27
C ILE A 143 7.38 -5.93 3.15
N GLN A 144 8.06 -6.96 2.67
CA GLN A 144 8.28 -8.19 3.43
C GLN A 144 9.74 -8.26 3.88
N SER A 145 9.94 -8.75 5.08
CA SER A 145 11.28 -8.99 5.63
C SER A 145 11.34 -10.36 6.31
N GLU A 146 12.50 -10.97 6.25
CA GLU A 146 12.83 -12.25 6.90
C GLU A 146 14.29 -12.22 7.34
N ASN A 147 14.57 -12.60 8.56
CA ASN A 147 15.92 -12.58 9.14
C ASN A 147 16.62 -11.21 9.01
N SER A 148 15.90 -10.13 9.26
CA SER A 148 16.40 -8.73 9.17
C SER A 148 16.82 -8.27 7.76
N MET A 149 16.47 -9.02 6.72
CA MET A 149 16.66 -8.62 5.31
C MET A 149 15.32 -8.45 4.63
N LEU A 150 15.25 -7.55 3.65
CA LEU A 150 14.09 -7.43 2.78
C LEU A 150 13.96 -8.69 1.92
N ARG A 151 12.73 -9.08 1.60
CA ARG A 151 12.42 -10.30 0.87
C ARG A 151 11.50 -10.01 -0.31
N GLY A 152 11.88 -10.53 -1.48
CA GLY A 152 11.01 -10.72 -2.63
C GLY A 152 10.67 -12.20 -2.80
N THR A 153 9.53 -12.53 -3.41
CA THR A 153 9.11 -13.91 -3.61
C THR A 153 8.62 -14.13 -5.03
N VAL A 154 9.06 -15.22 -5.66
CA VAL A 154 8.52 -15.72 -6.92
C VAL A 154 7.90 -17.09 -6.65
N LEU A 155 6.64 -17.24 -7.02
CA LEU A 155 5.79 -18.38 -6.68
C LEU A 155 5.39 -19.11 -7.96
N PHE A 156 5.34 -20.44 -7.93
CA PHE A 156 4.78 -21.23 -9.01
C PHE A 156 4.32 -22.62 -8.54
N ASN A 157 3.47 -23.24 -9.35
CA ASN A 157 3.06 -24.63 -9.18
C ASN A 157 3.77 -25.50 -10.21
N VAL A 158 3.93 -26.78 -9.90
CA VAL A 158 4.49 -27.76 -10.82
C VAL A 158 3.40 -28.74 -11.25
N ARG A 159 3.22 -28.91 -12.56
CA ARG A 159 2.23 -29.85 -13.12
C ARG A 159 2.83 -30.66 -14.27
N GLY A 160 2.50 -31.95 -14.27
CA GLY A 160 2.94 -32.89 -15.33
C GLY A 160 4.42 -33.29 -15.27
N ARG A 161 5.13 -32.87 -14.22
CA ARG A 161 6.55 -33.18 -13.98
C ARG A 161 6.80 -33.37 -12.49
N ASP A 162 7.88 -34.05 -12.14
CA ASP A 162 8.34 -34.21 -10.76
C ASP A 162 8.89 -32.89 -10.20
N LEU A 163 8.51 -32.59 -8.94
CA LEU A 163 8.92 -31.38 -8.24
C LEU A 163 10.44 -31.27 -8.08
N GLY A 164 11.09 -32.38 -7.68
CA GLY A 164 12.54 -32.40 -7.46
C GLY A 164 13.33 -32.10 -8.73
N SER A 165 12.95 -32.70 -9.84
CA SER A 165 13.60 -32.47 -11.13
C SER A 165 13.37 -31.04 -11.66
N THR A 166 12.21 -30.45 -11.36
CA THR A 166 11.91 -29.08 -11.76
C THR A 166 12.75 -28.06 -10.99
N VAL A 167 13.04 -28.33 -9.73
CA VAL A 167 13.86 -27.42 -8.87
C VAL A 167 15.37 -27.57 -9.16
N GLN A 168 15.81 -28.71 -9.72
CA GLN A 168 17.24 -28.94 -10.04
C GLN A 168 17.65 -28.33 -11.40
N GLU A 169 16.71 -28.04 -12.28
CA GLU A 169 16.95 -27.39 -13.57
C GLU A 169 17.13 -25.87 -13.41
#